data_72880e1ea37834d75209b8153e605b88
#
_entry.id   72880e1ea37834d75209b8153e605b88
#
_cell.length_a   1.000
_cell.length_b   1.000
_cell.length_c   1.000
_cell.angle_alpha   90.00
_cell.angle_beta   90.00
_cell.angle_gamma   90.00
#
_symmetry.space_group_name_H-M   'P 1'
#
loop_
_entity.id
_entity.type
_entity.pdbx_description
1 polymer ?
#
loop_
_entity_poly.entity_id
_entity_poly.type
_entity_poly.pdbx_seq_one_letter_code
_entity_poly.pdbx_strand_id
1 'polypeptide(L)'
;MLAASLDCLPDDLTGMQCEAKWDGFRALATRAEDGSVQLVSRRGTALGGAFPDIAAAAERDLPPGTLVDGELVIQSEGKLVFEALQQRLRSRRTAQRQADTLPAHMVLFDLLHTPSDGAIMAWPYHRRRAALERLFADCALGPPWTLCPATDDRTVMEEWLSPAWAAVGIDGVLLKPRQSPYTPGRRGGWRKVRSRQTTEALVGAVSPSRTTPRSVLLGRLDADGRLHYVGRTTPLSTTEAALLADILTPAGPDHPWSGRRFSPSWSSAKNLAVDLAIPELVAEIAADTAVDAAGRFRHLTRWVRLRLDMTAVDVLRFGEGNRPADG
;
A
#
# COMPACT_ATOMS: atom_id res chain seq x y z
N MET A 1 -11.69 -6.00 -9.31
CA MET A 1 -12.28 -6.46 -8.03
C MET A 1 -11.78 -5.68 -6.85
N LEU A 2 -12.53 -5.61 -5.74
CA LEU A 2 -12.10 -4.98 -4.47
C LEU A 2 -11.97 -6.05 -3.39
N ALA A 3 -10.90 -5.97 -2.57
CA ALA A 3 -10.70 -6.85 -1.43
C ALA A 3 -11.22 -6.21 -0.13
N ALA A 4 -11.90 -6.99 0.71
CA ALA A 4 -12.22 -6.62 2.07
C ALA A 4 -10.96 -6.71 2.96
N SER A 5 -10.80 -5.80 3.93
CA SER A 5 -9.68 -5.89 4.87
C SER A 5 -10.00 -6.87 6.00
N LEU A 6 -9.01 -7.66 6.39
CA LEU A 6 -8.98 -8.45 7.61
C LEU A 6 -7.82 -7.97 8.48
N ASP A 7 -7.95 -8.14 9.78
CA ASP A 7 -6.91 -7.78 10.74
C ASP A 7 -5.80 -8.84 10.84
N CYS A 8 -6.13 -10.13 10.61
CA CYS A 8 -5.21 -11.26 10.62
C CYS A 8 -5.63 -12.33 9.60
N LEU A 9 -4.77 -13.30 9.38
CA LEU A 9 -5.10 -14.49 8.61
C LEU A 9 -6.21 -15.27 9.32
N PRO A 10 -7.28 -15.70 8.61
CA PRO A 10 -8.28 -16.61 9.16
C PRO A 10 -7.64 -17.95 9.56
N ASP A 11 -8.21 -18.61 10.56
CA ASP A 11 -7.79 -19.97 10.93
C ASP A 11 -8.12 -20.98 9.82
N ASP A 12 -9.30 -20.85 9.22
CA ASP A 12 -9.71 -21.67 8.08
C ASP A 12 -9.45 -20.94 6.75
N LEU A 13 -8.55 -21.53 5.97
CA LEU A 13 -8.16 -21.09 4.62
C LEU A 13 -8.62 -22.07 3.54
N THR A 14 -9.52 -23.02 3.87
CA THR A 14 -10.03 -24.01 2.94
C THR A 14 -10.66 -23.36 1.72
N GLY A 15 -10.28 -23.81 0.52
CA GLY A 15 -10.77 -23.25 -0.74
C GLY A 15 -10.25 -21.86 -1.09
N MET A 16 -9.30 -21.33 -0.34
CA MET A 16 -8.61 -20.07 -0.63
C MET A 16 -7.28 -20.33 -1.32
N GLN A 17 -6.82 -19.37 -2.09
CA GLN A 17 -5.43 -19.23 -2.51
C GLN A 17 -4.93 -17.85 -2.10
N CYS A 18 -3.71 -17.80 -1.63
CA CYS A 18 -3.07 -16.59 -1.18
C CYS A 18 -2.09 -16.10 -2.25
N GLU A 19 -2.07 -14.81 -2.50
CA GLU A 19 -1.07 -14.13 -3.31
C GLU A 19 -0.35 -13.06 -2.50
N ALA A 20 0.92 -12.82 -2.83
CA ALA A 20 1.66 -11.69 -2.29
C ALA A 20 0.97 -10.37 -2.69
N LYS A 21 0.71 -9.51 -1.72
CA LYS A 21 0.10 -8.21 -1.97
C LYS A 21 1.18 -7.16 -2.22
N TRP A 22 1.35 -6.81 -3.47
CA TRP A 22 2.28 -5.77 -3.90
C TRP A 22 1.73 -4.37 -3.62
N ASP A 23 2.63 -3.45 -3.29
CA ASP A 23 2.34 -2.05 -3.02
C ASP A 23 2.80 -1.18 -4.19
N GLY A 24 1.91 -0.93 -5.12
CA GLY A 24 2.18 -0.19 -6.35
C GLY A 24 0.95 0.54 -6.87
N PHE A 25 0.83 0.61 -8.20
CA PHE A 25 -0.35 1.14 -8.88
C PHE A 25 -1.03 0.04 -9.68
N ARG A 26 -2.19 -0.39 -9.23
CA ARG A 26 -2.98 -1.35 -9.97
C ARG A 26 -3.35 -0.83 -11.35
N ALA A 27 -3.07 -1.64 -12.36
CA ALA A 27 -3.33 -1.35 -13.75
C ALA A 27 -3.92 -2.56 -14.49
N LEU A 28 -4.72 -2.27 -15.48
CA LEU A 28 -5.14 -3.21 -16.51
C LEU A 28 -4.31 -2.93 -17.77
N ALA A 29 -3.65 -3.94 -18.31
CA ALA A 29 -2.98 -3.88 -19.60
C ALA A 29 -3.77 -4.70 -20.61
N THR A 30 -4.13 -4.06 -21.72
CA THR A 30 -4.89 -4.67 -22.82
C THR A 30 -4.08 -4.57 -24.08
N ARG A 31 -3.96 -5.66 -24.82
CA ARG A 31 -3.68 -5.64 -26.26
C ARG A 31 -4.94 -6.09 -26.98
N ALA A 32 -5.63 -5.15 -27.61
CA ALA A 32 -6.86 -5.43 -28.33
C ALA A 32 -6.63 -6.31 -29.58
N GLU A 33 -7.68 -6.84 -30.18
CA GLU A 33 -7.58 -7.69 -31.37
C GLU A 33 -6.96 -6.97 -32.59
N ASP A 34 -7.17 -5.66 -32.68
CA ASP A 34 -6.55 -4.79 -33.70
C ASP A 34 -5.08 -4.47 -33.41
N GLY A 35 -4.52 -5.00 -32.32
CA GLY A 35 -3.13 -4.79 -31.88
C GLY A 35 -2.93 -3.53 -31.05
N SER A 36 -3.94 -2.66 -30.90
CA SER A 36 -3.84 -1.45 -30.08
C SER A 36 -3.64 -1.80 -28.59
N VAL A 37 -2.80 -1.01 -27.90
CA VAL A 37 -2.48 -1.21 -26.50
C VAL A 37 -3.09 -0.14 -25.65
N GLN A 38 -3.72 -0.54 -24.56
CA GLN A 38 -4.21 0.33 -23.51
C GLN A 38 -3.69 -0.09 -22.15
N LEU A 39 -3.16 0.87 -21.41
CA LEU A 39 -2.80 0.69 -20.01
C LEU A 39 -3.65 1.68 -19.19
N VAL A 40 -4.51 1.17 -18.31
CA VAL A 40 -5.45 1.99 -17.55
C VAL A 40 -5.43 1.65 -16.07
N SER A 41 -5.60 2.68 -15.22
CA SER A 41 -5.76 2.48 -13.79
C SER A 41 -7.12 1.84 -13.47
N ARG A 42 -7.27 1.37 -12.23
CA ARG A 42 -8.56 0.86 -11.71
C ARG A 42 -9.75 1.83 -11.91
N ARG A 43 -9.49 3.13 -12.02
CA ARG A 43 -10.51 4.17 -12.24
C ARG A 43 -10.68 4.56 -13.70
N GLY A 44 -10.02 3.85 -14.63
CA GLY A 44 -10.07 4.14 -16.06
C GLY A 44 -9.15 5.25 -16.52
N THR A 45 -8.28 5.80 -15.66
CA THR A 45 -7.29 6.80 -16.06
C THR A 45 -6.24 6.16 -16.95
N ALA A 46 -5.97 6.75 -18.12
CA ALA A 46 -4.92 6.28 -19.03
C ALA A 46 -3.52 6.42 -18.38
N LEU A 47 -2.77 5.33 -18.36
CA LEU A 47 -1.44 5.24 -17.77
C LEU A 47 -0.31 5.06 -18.82
N GLY A 48 -0.62 4.72 -20.08
CA GLY A 48 0.38 4.43 -21.11
C GLY A 48 1.41 5.55 -21.29
N GLY A 49 0.98 6.82 -21.24
CA GLY A 49 1.91 7.95 -21.35
C GLY A 49 2.81 8.16 -20.12
N ALA A 50 2.49 7.53 -18.96
CA ALA A 50 3.32 7.56 -17.77
C ALA A 50 4.22 6.31 -17.67
N PHE A 51 3.81 5.22 -18.32
CA PHE A 51 4.52 3.92 -18.34
C PHE A 51 4.70 3.43 -19.77
N PRO A 52 5.47 4.18 -20.60
CA PRO A 52 5.70 3.83 -22.02
C PRO A 52 6.44 2.50 -22.18
N ASP A 53 7.29 2.15 -21.23
CA ASP A 53 8.00 0.88 -21.13
C ASP A 53 7.04 -0.32 -21.03
N ILE A 54 6.02 -0.23 -20.17
CA ILE A 54 5.01 -1.28 -20.03
C ILE A 54 4.07 -1.32 -21.25
N ALA A 55 3.72 -0.16 -21.81
CA ALA A 55 2.89 -0.11 -23.02
C ALA A 55 3.62 -0.78 -24.22
N ALA A 56 4.90 -0.47 -24.42
CA ALA A 56 5.72 -1.10 -25.47
C ALA A 56 5.92 -2.60 -25.23
N ALA A 57 6.10 -3.03 -23.97
CA ALA A 57 6.16 -4.44 -23.63
C ALA A 57 4.83 -5.16 -23.92
N ALA A 58 3.68 -4.53 -23.63
CA ALA A 58 2.38 -5.12 -23.94
C ALA A 58 2.16 -5.31 -25.44
N GLU A 59 2.62 -4.36 -26.25
CA GLU A 59 2.57 -4.48 -27.71
C GLU A 59 3.47 -5.58 -28.25
N ARG A 60 4.64 -5.76 -27.65
CA ARG A 60 5.63 -6.76 -28.09
C ARG A 60 5.28 -8.18 -27.63
N ASP A 61 4.90 -8.34 -26.36
CA ASP A 61 4.91 -9.63 -25.67
C ASP A 61 3.53 -10.27 -25.49
N LEU A 62 2.45 -9.47 -25.39
CA LEU A 62 1.11 -10.03 -25.18
C LEU A 62 0.46 -10.37 -26.52
N PRO A 63 -0.22 -11.52 -26.66
CA PRO A 63 -1.02 -11.80 -27.86
C PRO A 63 -2.17 -10.78 -28.04
N PRO A 64 -2.55 -10.38 -29.27
CA PRO A 64 -3.77 -9.62 -29.50
C PRO A 64 -5.00 -10.30 -28.91
N GLY A 65 -5.93 -9.52 -28.32
CA GLY A 65 -7.07 -10.07 -27.60
C GLY A 65 -6.75 -10.46 -26.13
N THR A 66 -5.68 -9.95 -25.54
CA THR A 66 -5.30 -10.23 -24.15
C THR A 66 -5.63 -9.05 -23.23
N LEU A 67 -6.21 -9.35 -22.04
CA LEU A 67 -6.44 -8.38 -20.96
C LEU A 67 -5.93 -8.97 -19.64
N VAL A 68 -4.92 -8.35 -19.05
CA VAL A 68 -4.34 -8.74 -17.77
C VAL A 68 -4.56 -7.68 -16.69
N ASP A 69 -4.64 -8.12 -15.42
CA ASP A 69 -4.72 -7.26 -14.24
C ASP A 69 -3.46 -7.46 -13.39
N GLY A 70 -2.85 -6.38 -13.00
CA GLY A 70 -1.58 -6.43 -12.26
C GLY A 70 -1.30 -5.18 -11.46
N GLU A 71 -0.17 -5.20 -10.78
CA GLU A 71 0.36 -4.08 -10.02
C GLU A 71 1.63 -3.55 -10.69
N LEU A 72 1.65 -2.26 -11.04
CA LEU A 72 2.84 -1.57 -11.50
C LEU A 72 3.75 -1.29 -10.33
N VAL A 73 5.00 -1.69 -10.42
CA VAL A 73 6.04 -1.47 -9.42
C VAL A 73 7.29 -0.90 -10.08
N ILE A 74 8.05 -0.12 -9.34
CA ILE A 74 9.40 0.31 -9.72
C ILE A 74 10.32 -0.07 -8.57
N GLN A 75 11.39 -0.79 -8.89
CA GLN A 75 12.39 -1.22 -7.92
C GLN A 75 13.76 -0.72 -8.30
N SER A 76 14.56 -0.36 -7.30
CA SER A 76 15.98 -0.07 -7.43
C SER A 76 16.71 -0.83 -6.34
N GLU A 77 17.78 -1.53 -6.71
CA GLU A 77 18.58 -2.35 -5.78
C GLU A 77 17.73 -3.33 -4.94
N GLY A 78 16.71 -3.94 -5.58
CA GLY A 78 15.80 -4.87 -4.95
C GLY A 78 14.76 -4.24 -3.99
N LYS A 79 14.68 -2.91 -3.90
CA LYS A 79 13.73 -2.19 -3.04
C LYS A 79 12.68 -1.46 -3.87
N LEU A 80 11.45 -1.42 -3.37
CA LEU A 80 10.38 -0.64 -3.98
C LEU A 80 10.66 0.85 -3.88
N VAL A 81 10.58 1.56 -5.01
CA VAL A 81 10.68 3.03 -5.10
C VAL A 81 9.32 3.61 -5.49
N PHE A 82 8.41 3.66 -4.53
CA PHE A 82 7.03 4.10 -4.79
C PHE A 82 6.93 5.55 -5.28
N GLU A 83 7.83 6.42 -4.82
CA GLU A 83 7.93 7.82 -5.27
C GLU A 83 8.17 7.93 -6.77
N ALA A 84 8.94 6.98 -7.35
CA ALA A 84 9.18 6.95 -8.80
C ALA A 84 7.88 6.70 -9.58
N LEU A 85 6.97 5.84 -9.07
CA LEU A 85 5.64 5.66 -9.66
C LEU A 85 4.84 6.95 -9.64
N GLN A 86 4.84 7.67 -8.52
CA GLN A 86 4.14 8.96 -8.39
C GLN A 86 4.74 10.02 -9.30
N GLN A 87 6.07 10.06 -9.42
CA GLN A 87 6.76 11.03 -10.26
C GLN A 87 6.41 10.84 -11.74
N ARG A 88 6.33 9.58 -12.24
CA ARG A 88 5.92 9.30 -13.61
C ARG A 88 4.51 9.82 -13.93
N LEU A 89 3.56 9.67 -12.99
CA LEU A 89 2.20 10.20 -13.16
C LEU A 89 2.16 11.74 -13.23
N ARG A 90 3.03 12.40 -12.46
CA ARG A 90 3.08 13.87 -12.41
C ARG A 90 3.77 14.47 -13.63
N SER A 91 4.76 13.79 -14.19
CA SER A 91 5.63 14.33 -15.24
C SER A 91 5.72 13.41 -16.45
N ARG A 92 4.61 13.29 -17.19
CA ARG A 92 4.53 12.46 -18.42
C ARG A 92 5.56 12.84 -19.48
N ARG A 93 6.00 14.12 -19.52
CA ARG A 93 7.00 14.60 -20.49
C ARG A 93 8.38 13.94 -20.31
N THR A 94 8.71 13.50 -19.11
CA THR A 94 9.98 12.86 -18.77
C THR A 94 9.85 11.35 -18.60
N ALA A 95 8.65 10.80 -18.81
CA ALA A 95 8.35 9.39 -18.52
C ALA A 95 9.23 8.44 -19.32
N GLN A 96 9.51 8.73 -20.61
CA GLN A 96 10.39 7.90 -21.41
C GLN A 96 11.82 7.85 -20.82
N ARG A 97 12.42 9.01 -20.53
CA ARG A 97 13.76 9.06 -19.93
C ARG A 97 13.81 8.39 -18.57
N GLN A 98 12.74 8.52 -17.76
CA GLN A 98 12.63 7.83 -16.48
C GLN A 98 12.50 6.31 -16.67
N ALA A 99 11.78 5.86 -17.71
CA ALA A 99 11.69 4.44 -18.07
C ALA A 99 13.04 3.85 -18.48
N ASP A 100 13.84 4.62 -19.20
CA ASP A 100 15.17 4.20 -19.65
C ASP A 100 16.16 4.05 -18.47
N THR A 101 16.01 4.87 -17.44
CA THR A 101 16.93 4.87 -16.26
C THR A 101 16.44 3.98 -15.12
N LEU A 102 15.15 3.89 -14.90
CA LEU A 102 14.52 3.16 -13.81
C LEU A 102 13.21 2.52 -14.32
N PRO A 103 13.30 1.37 -15.03
CA PRO A 103 12.14 0.75 -15.69
C PRO A 103 11.07 0.32 -14.67
N ALA A 104 9.81 0.36 -15.11
CA ALA A 104 8.71 -0.23 -14.36
C ALA A 104 8.60 -1.73 -14.67
N HIS A 105 8.04 -2.47 -13.72
CA HIS A 105 7.61 -3.85 -13.86
C HIS A 105 6.12 -3.94 -13.59
N MET A 106 5.48 -4.94 -14.14
CA MET A 106 4.07 -5.24 -13.86
C MET A 106 3.94 -6.66 -13.33
N VAL A 107 3.50 -6.76 -12.08
CA VAL A 107 3.25 -8.03 -11.39
C VAL A 107 1.82 -8.46 -11.69
N LEU A 108 1.66 -9.48 -12.54
CA LEU A 108 0.36 -9.96 -13.02
C LEU A 108 -0.24 -10.96 -12.04
N PHE A 109 -1.49 -10.75 -11.65
CA PHE A 109 -2.22 -11.58 -10.69
C PHE A 109 -3.60 -12.06 -11.19
N ASP A 110 -4.06 -11.61 -12.37
CA ASP A 110 -5.27 -12.13 -13.00
C ASP A 110 -5.24 -11.97 -14.53
N LEU A 111 -5.93 -12.86 -15.23
CA LEU A 111 -6.17 -12.80 -16.66
C LEU A 111 -7.68 -12.71 -16.89
N LEU A 112 -8.12 -11.76 -17.68
CA LEU A 112 -9.53 -11.40 -17.82
C LEU A 112 -10.09 -11.63 -19.22
N HIS A 113 -9.22 -11.66 -20.23
CA HIS A 113 -9.55 -11.97 -21.62
C HIS A 113 -8.39 -12.69 -22.29
N THR A 114 -8.68 -13.68 -23.08
CA THR A 114 -7.72 -14.44 -23.90
C THR A 114 -8.12 -14.42 -25.37
N PRO A 115 -7.16 -14.58 -26.29
CA PRO A 115 -7.47 -14.68 -27.72
C PRO A 115 -8.41 -15.84 -28.06
N SER A 116 -8.29 -16.98 -27.36
CA SER A 116 -9.03 -18.22 -27.65
C SER A 116 -10.42 -18.26 -27.05
N ASP A 117 -10.56 -17.76 -25.81
CA ASP A 117 -11.80 -17.94 -25.02
C ASP A 117 -12.59 -16.63 -24.83
N GLY A 118 -12.02 -15.50 -25.32
CA GLY A 118 -12.61 -14.18 -25.11
C GLY A 118 -12.61 -13.77 -23.63
N ALA A 119 -13.70 -13.18 -23.14
CA ALA A 119 -13.83 -12.72 -21.77
C ALA A 119 -14.00 -13.89 -20.78
N ILE A 120 -13.02 -14.08 -19.91
CA ILE A 120 -12.98 -15.18 -18.93
C ILE A 120 -13.26 -14.74 -17.49
N MET A 121 -13.70 -13.51 -17.27
CA MET A 121 -14.00 -12.97 -15.94
C MET A 121 -15.01 -13.82 -15.14
N ALA A 122 -15.94 -14.49 -15.83
CA ALA A 122 -16.92 -15.39 -15.19
C ALA A 122 -16.31 -16.71 -14.71
N TRP A 123 -15.12 -17.07 -15.18
CA TRP A 123 -14.47 -18.30 -14.75
C TRP A 123 -14.10 -18.23 -13.26
N PRO A 124 -14.05 -19.41 -12.59
CA PRO A 124 -13.46 -19.51 -11.26
C PRO A 124 -12.02 -19.02 -11.24
N TYR A 125 -11.59 -18.38 -10.14
CA TYR A 125 -10.24 -17.82 -10.01
C TYR A 125 -9.15 -18.85 -10.35
N HIS A 126 -9.24 -20.10 -9.85
CA HIS A 126 -8.21 -21.11 -10.12
C HIS A 126 -8.04 -21.39 -11.62
N ARG A 127 -9.10 -21.29 -12.44
CA ARG A 127 -9.02 -21.48 -13.90
C ARG A 127 -8.36 -20.27 -14.57
N ARG A 128 -8.71 -19.05 -14.13
CA ARG A 128 -8.07 -17.83 -14.63
C ARG A 128 -6.58 -17.79 -14.26
N ARG A 129 -6.23 -18.24 -13.04
CA ARG A 129 -4.85 -18.37 -12.60
C ARG A 129 -4.06 -19.33 -13.45
N ALA A 130 -4.58 -20.52 -13.70
CA ALA A 130 -3.97 -21.51 -14.59
C ALA A 130 -3.83 -20.97 -16.04
N ALA A 131 -4.78 -20.18 -16.52
CA ALA A 131 -4.67 -19.53 -17.83
C ALA A 131 -3.59 -18.46 -17.84
N LEU A 132 -3.43 -17.66 -16.75
CA LEU A 132 -2.33 -16.70 -16.62
C LEU A 132 -0.96 -17.41 -16.61
N GLU A 133 -0.83 -18.50 -15.89
CA GLU A 133 0.40 -19.30 -15.85
C GLU A 133 0.75 -19.88 -17.24
N ARG A 134 -0.25 -20.35 -17.98
CA ARG A 134 -0.07 -20.77 -19.38
C ARG A 134 0.37 -19.61 -20.27
N LEU A 135 -0.22 -18.42 -20.12
CA LEU A 135 0.18 -17.23 -20.88
C LEU A 135 1.68 -16.93 -20.66
N PHE A 136 2.15 -17.02 -19.42
CA PHE A 136 3.59 -16.85 -19.12
C PHE A 136 4.46 -17.90 -19.81
N ALA A 137 4.04 -19.15 -19.80
CA ALA A 137 4.79 -20.26 -20.43
C ALA A 137 4.78 -20.16 -21.98
N ASP A 138 3.59 -19.97 -22.56
CA ASP A 138 3.39 -20.01 -24.01
C ASP A 138 4.04 -18.80 -24.72
N CYS A 139 4.02 -17.63 -24.06
CA CYS A 139 4.64 -16.40 -24.58
C CYS A 139 6.04 -16.17 -24.05
N ALA A 140 6.61 -17.09 -23.24
CA ALA A 140 7.91 -16.94 -22.58
C ALA A 140 8.05 -15.58 -21.88
N LEU A 141 7.01 -15.12 -21.18
CA LEU A 141 6.98 -13.81 -20.55
C LEU A 141 8.07 -13.70 -19.48
N GLY A 142 8.93 -12.71 -19.62
CA GLY A 142 9.96 -12.30 -18.67
C GLY A 142 9.85 -10.79 -18.40
N PRO A 143 10.85 -10.17 -17.78
CA PRO A 143 10.81 -8.74 -17.49
C PRO A 143 10.39 -7.90 -18.71
N PRO A 144 9.48 -6.94 -18.52
CA PRO A 144 9.01 -6.36 -17.28
C PRO A 144 7.81 -7.09 -16.62
N TRP A 145 7.41 -8.25 -17.13
CA TRP A 145 6.30 -9.04 -16.60
C TRP A 145 6.79 -9.96 -15.49
N THR A 146 6.06 -10.01 -14.40
CA THR A 146 6.30 -10.92 -13.28
C THR A 146 4.99 -11.60 -12.92
N LEU A 147 4.99 -12.92 -12.80
CA LEU A 147 3.84 -13.65 -12.27
C LEU A 147 3.77 -13.43 -10.76
N CYS A 148 2.64 -12.94 -10.26
CA CYS A 148 2.47 -12.74 -8.83
C CYS A 148 2.64 -14.07 -8.08
N PRO A 149 3.52 -14.16 -7.08
CA PRO A 149 3.67 -15.36 -6.27
C PRO A 149 2.35 -15.74 -5.58
N ALA A 150 2.03 -17.03 -5.60
CA ALA A 150 0.83 -17.58 -4.99
C ALA A 150 1.15 -18.82 -4.18
N THR A 151 0.46 -19.02 -3.06
CA THR A 151 0.67 -20.16 -2.16
C THR A 151 -0.64 -20.55 -1.48
N ASP A 152 -0.72 -21.78 -0.98
CA ASP A 152 -1.69 -22.25 0.01
C ASP A 152 -1.03 -22.67 1.33
N ASP A 153 0.30 -22.53 1.42
CA ASP A 153 1.06 -22.76 2.65
C ASP A 153 0.96 -21.55 3.59
N ARG A 154 0.41 -21.77 4.79
CA ARG A 154 0.27 -20.75 5.84
C ARG A 154 1.64 -20.15 6.25
N THR A 155 2.68 -20.95 6.30
CA THR A 155 4.01 -20.48 6.70
C THR A 155 4.52 -19.42 5.74
N VAL A 156 4.37 -19.64 4.43
CA VAL A 156 4.73 -18.68 3.39
C VAL A 156 3.86 -17.42 3.47
N MET A 157 2.57 -17.56 3.78
CA MET A 157 1.68 -16.40 3.96
C MET A 157 2.12 -15.53 5.14
N GLU A 158 2.49 -16.15 6.27
CA GLU A 158 2.99 -15.48 7.47
C GLU A 158 4.34 -14.82 7.21
N GLU A 159 5.21 -15.45 6.42
CA GLU A 159 6.47 -14.87 5.97
C GLU A 159 6.22 -13.59 5.15
N TRP A 160 5.30 -13.58 4.18
CA TRP A 160 4.96 -12.38 3.41
C TRP A 160 4.33 -11.27 4.25
N LEU A 161 3.81 -11.58 5.44
CA LEU A 161 3.34 -10.60 6.40
C LEU A 161 4.47 -10.02 7.26
N SER A 162 5.68 -10.56 7.17
CA SER A 162 6.82 -10.04 7.91
C SER A 162 7.30 -8.71 7.33
N PRO A 163 7.89 -7.82 8.14
CA PRO A 163 8.39 -6.54 7.71
C PRO A 163 9.50 -6.59 6.65
N ALA A 164 10.27 -7.68 6.63
CA ALA A 164 11.36 -7.87 5.67
C ALA A 164 10.88 -7.75 4.22
N TRP A 165 9.66 -8.20 3.93
CA TRP A 165 9.07 -8.15 2.60
C TRP A 165 8.55 -6.78 2.19
N ALA A 166 8.32 -5.86 3.13
CA ALA A 166 7.86 -4.51 2.83
C ALA A 166 8.90 -3.71 2.02
N ALA A 167 10.18 -3.94 2.26
CA ALA A 167 11.27 -3.28 1.53
C ALA A 167 11.25 -3.63 0.03
N VAL A 168 10.93 -4.89 -0.31
CA VAL A 168 10.82 -5.33 -1.71
C VAL A 168 9.48 -4.98 -2.35
N GLY A 169 8.52 -4.48 -1.58
CA GLY A 169 7.23 -4.00 -2.08
C GLY A 169 6.04 -4.91 -1.80
N ILE A 170 6.17 -5.90 -0.93
CA ILE A 170 5.06 -6.74 -0.46
C ILE A 170 4.59 -6.22 0.89
N ASP A 171 3.39 -5.61 0.93
CA ASP A 171 2.80 -4.99 2.13
C ASP A 171 1.73 -5.88 2.78
N GLY A 172 1.69 -7.17 2.44
CA GLY A 172 0.74 -8.11 2.98
C GLY A 172 0.39 -9.25 2.03
N VAL A 173 -0.78 -9.81 2.22
CA VAL A 173 -1.29 -10.92 1.41
C VAL A 173 -2.73 -10.67 0.94
N LEU A 174 -3.09 -11.31 -0.17
CA LEU A 174 -4.41 -11.28 -0.77
C LEU A 174 -4.97 -12.69 -0.85
N LEU A 175 -6.04 -12.96 -0.10
CA LEU A 175 -6.75 -14.24 -0.10
C LEU A 175 -7.85 -14.21 -1.16
N LYS A 176 -7.82 -15.14 -2.08
CA LYS A 176 -8.78 -15.28 -3.18
C LYS A 176 -9.50 -16.62 -3.10
N PRO A 177 -10.84 -16.65 -2.97
CA PRO A 177 -11.56 -17.92 -3.06
C PRO A 177 -11.35 -18.56 -4.43
N ARG A 178 -10.91 -19.83 -4.47
CA ARG A 178 -10.58 -20.54 -5.71
C ARG A 178 -11.73 -20.61 -6.71
N GLN A 179 -12.99 -20.61 -6.22
CA GLN A 179 -14.20 -20.69 -7.04
C GLN A 179 -14.79 -19.32 -7.40
N SER A 180 -14.19 -18.19 -6.97
CA SER A 180 -14.78 -16.88 -7.20
C SER A 180 -14.60 -16.39 -8.63
N PRO A 181 -15.66 -15.82 -9.26
CA PRO A 181 -15.52 -15.08 -10.49
C PRO A 181 -14.81 -13.73 -10.23
N TYR A 182 -14.34 -13.10 -11.30
CA TYR A 182 -13.86 -11.73 -11.23
C TYR A 182 -15.00 -10.74 -11.43
N THR A 183 -15.32 -9.93 -10.41
CA THR A 183 -16.41 -8.95 -10.44
C THR A 183 -15.84 -7.52 -10.37
N PRO A 184 -15.79 -6.78 -11.50
CA PRO A 184 -15.28 -5.42 -11.52
C PRO A 184 -16.02 -4.50 -10.54
N GLY A 185 -15.27 -3.62 -9.84
CA GLY A 185 -15.84 -2.59 -8.97
C GLY A 185 -16.51 -3.07 -7.69
N ARG A 186 -16.70 -4.37 -7.50
CA ARG A 186 -17.40 -4.95 -6.33
C ARG A 186 -16.46 -5.75 -5.43
N ARG A 187 -16.88 -5.95 -4.16
CA ARG A 187 -16.26 -6.90 -3.25
C ARG A 187 -16.74 -8.30 -3.62
N GLY A 188 -15.88 -9.08 -4.29
CA GLY A 188 -16.20 -10.43 -4.78
C GLY A 188 -15.54 -11.55 -3.96
N GLY A 189 -15.50 -11.42 -2.64
CA GLY A 189 -14.93 -12.44 -1.76
C GLY A 189 -13.42 -12.35 -1.55
N TRP A 190 -12.70 -11.49 -2.29
CA TRP A 190 -11.29 -11.26 -2.02
C TRP A 190 -11.09 -10.59 -0.68
N ARG A 191 -10.10 -11.06 0.08
CA ARG A 191 -9.75 -10.54 1.40
C ARG A 191 -8.28 -10.19 1.42
N LYS A 192 -7.91 -9.10 2.07
CA LYS A 192 -6.51 -8.69 2.24
C LYS A 192 -6.16 -8.63 3.70
N VAL A 193 -5.00 -9.16 4.03
CA VAL A 193 -4.33 -8.97 5.31
C VAL A 193 -3.08 -8.14 5.02
N ARG A 194 -2.90 -7.04 5.74
CA ARG A 194 -1.70 -6.22 5.59
C ARG A 194 -0.68 -6.58 6.64
N SER A 195 0.58 -6.52 6.26
CA SER A 195 1.69 -6.52 7.21
C SER A 195 1.55 -5.29 8.10
N ARG A 196 1.31 -5.49 9.37
CA ARG A 196 1.21 -4.44 10.37
C ARG A 196 2.11 -4.79 11.52
N GLN A 197 2.93 -3.83 11.91
CA GLN A 197 3.67 -3.91 13.17
C GLN A 197 3.06 -2.93 14.15
N THR A 198 3.03 -3.31 15.41
CA THR A 198 2.87 -2.34 16.47
C THR A 198 4.20 -1.62 16.67
N THR A 199 4.11 -0.33 16.81
CA THR A 199 5.23 0.55 17.15
C THR A 199 4.71 1.71 17.98
N GLU A 200 5.62 2.44 18.59
CA GLU A 200 5.29 3.56 19.45
C GLU A 200 5.49 4.88 18.70
N ALA A 201 4.67 5.85 19.09
CA ALA A 201 4.78 7.23 18.66
C ALA A 201 4.22 8.17 19.73
N LEU A 202 4.68 9.42 19.71
CA LEU A 202 4.20 10.47 20.61
C LEU A 202 2.89 11.07 20.09
N VAL A 203 1.97 11.39 21.00
CA VAL A 203 0.78 12.15 20.71
C VAL A 203 1.13 13.63 20.62
N GLY A 204 1.27 14.17 19.40
CA GLY A 204 1.64 15.58 19.20
C GLY A 204 0.43 16.51 18.98
N ALA A 205 -0.68 15.95 18.51
CA ALA A 205 -1.93 16.70 18.34
C ALA A 205 -3.12 15.75 18.19
N VAL A 206 -4.32 16.29 18.32
CA VAL A 206 -5.57 15.57 18.02
C VAL A 206 -6.45 16.38 17.07
N SER A 207 -7.36 15.71 16.38
CA SER A 207 -8.29 16.33 15.46
C SER A 207 -9.72 15.81 15.73
N PRO A 208 -10.78 16.64 15.69
CA PRO A 208 -10.71 18.08 15.42
C PRO A 208 -10.32 18.92 16.64
N SER A 209 -10.57 18.44 17.88
CA SER A 209 -10.24 19.15 19.11
C SER A 209 -9.92 18.19 20.26
N ARG A 210 -9.32 18.70 21.34
CA ARG A 210 -8.99 17.91 22.55
C ARG A 210 -10.24 17.47 23.33
N THR A 211 -11.30 18.22 23.27
CA THR A 211 -12.56 17.87 23.94
C THR A 211 -13.35 16.77 23.21
N THR A 212 -13.12 16.63 21.92
CA THR A 212 -13.78 15.62 21.08
C THR A 212 -12.78 15.02 20.07
N PRO A 213 -11.72 14.37 20.54
CA PRO A 213 -10.70 13.83 19.66
C PRO A 213 -11.26 12.68 18.81
N ARG A 214 -11.07 12.74 17.52
CA ARG A 214 -11.47 11.69 16.57
C ARG A 214 -10.29 10.96 15.98
N SER A 215 -9.14 11.60 15.89
CA SER A 215 -7.90 10.99 15.43
C SER A 215 -6.71 11.69 16.08
N VAL A 216 -5.60 10.98 16.16
CA VAL A 216 -4.34 11.44 16.74
C VAL A 216 -3.33 11.72 15.65
N LEU A 217 -2.64 12.83 15.74
CA LEU A 217 -1.46 13.14 14.94
C LEU A 217 -0.22 12.70 15.73
N LEU A 218 0.57 11.88 15.10
CA LEU A 218 1.68 11.13 15.71
C LEU A 218 3.02 11.73 15.35
N GLY A 219 3.92 11.75 16.33
CA GLY A 219 5.27 12.27 16.19
C GLY A 219 6.33 11.33 16.73
N ARG A 220 7.58 11.57 16.30
CA ARG A 220 8.80 11.01 16.88
C ARG A 220 9.84 12.10 17.02
N LEU A 221 10.65 12.04 18.06
CA LEU A 221 11.77 12.96 18.24
C LEU A 221 12.96 12.53 17.38
N ASP A 222 13.66 13.48 16.79
CA ASP A 222 14.98 13.21 16.20
C ASP A 222 16.09 13.24 17.25
N ALA A 223 17.35 13.13 16.80
CA ALA A 223 18.51 13.16 17.69
C ALA A 223 18.68 14.51 18.44
N ASP A 224 18.15 15.58 17.86
CA ASP A 224 18.19 16.94 18.43
C ASP A 224 16.98 17.24 19.33
N GLY A 225 16.09 16.25 19.55
CA GLY A 225 14.87 16.39 20.33
C GLY A 225 13.73 17.15 19.62
N ARG A 226 13.79 17.34 18.29
CA ARG A 226 12.73 17.97 17.52
C ARG A 226 11.63 16.96 17.17
N LEU A 227 10.38 17.34 17.36
CA LEU A 227 9.23 16.50 17.06
C LEU A 227 8.90 16.51 15.55
N HIS A 228 9.07 15.37 14.90
CA HIS A 228 8.70 15.14 13.50
C HIS A 228 7.34 14.46 13.41
N TYR A 229 6.49 14.94 12.50
CA TYR A 229 5.22 14.30 12.21
C TYR A 229 5.45 12.99 11.42
N VAL A 230 4.98 11.86 11.94
CA VAL A 230 5.15 10.54 11.32
C VAL A 230 3.85 9.95 10.77
N GLY A 231 2.68 10.46 11.18
CA GLY A 231 1.43 9.94 10.67
C GLY A 231 0.20 10.35 11.48
N ARG A 232 -0.95 9.79 11.10
CA ARG A 232 -2.23 10.02 11.77
C ARG A 232 -2.98 8.72 11.91
N THR A 233 -3.76 8.59 13.01
CA THR A 233 -4.58 7.40 13.23
C THR A 233 -5.86 7.42 12.37
N THR A 234 -6.43 6.24 12.16
CA THR A 234 -7.85 6.06 11.83
C THR A 234 -8.71 6.65 12.96
N PRO A 235 -10.02 6.85 12.75
CA PRO A 235 -10.88 7.30 13.84
C PRO A 235 -10.75 6.42 15.09
N LEU A 236 -10.66 7.09 16.24
CA LEU A 236 -10.67 6.46 17.57
C LEU A 236 -12.04 5.89 17.90
N SER A 237 -12.08 4.89 18.77
CA SER A 237 -13.31 4.48 19.43
C SER A 237 -13.78 5.56 20.42
N THR A 238 -15.05 5.52 20.81
CA THR A 238 -15.62 6.46 21.78
C THR A 238 -14.87 6.41 23.13
N THR A 239 -14.48 5.21 23.57
CA THR A 239 -13.74 5.00 24.83
C THR A 239 -12.34 5.62 24.77
N GLU A 240 -11.61 5.41 23.68
CA GLU A 240 -10.28 5.99 23.47
C GLU A 240 -10.32 7.50 23.36
N ALA A 241 -11.33 8.02 22.66
CA ALA A 241 -11.53 9.44 22.52
C ALA A 241 -11.80 10.12 23.90
N ALA A 242 -12.66 9.52 24.72
CA ALA A 242 -12.96 10.03 26.06
C ALA A 242 -11.71 10.00 26.97
N LEU A 243 -10.97 8.88 26.97
CA LEU A 243 -9.73 8.76 27.74
C LEU A 243 -8.72 9.85 27.35
N LEU A 244 -8.51 10.08 26.06
CA LEU A 244 -7.58 11.10 25.58
C LEU A 244 -8.06 12.52 25.94
N ALA A 245 -9.36 12.79 25.85
CA ALA A 245 -9.91 14.09 26.22
C ALA A 245 -9.61 14.46 27.69
N ASP A 246 -9.59 13.47 28.58
CA ASP A 246 -9.35 13.65 30.00
C ASP A 246 -7.87 13.90 30.35
N ILE A 247 -6.94 13.31 29.60
CA ILE A 247 -5.52 13.28 29.99
C ILE A 247 -4.61 14.16 29.14
N LEU A 248 -5.08 14.63 27.95
CA LEU A 248 -4.27 15.45 27.06
C LEU A 248 -3.97 16.81 27.65
N THR A 249 -2.69 17.13 27.78
CA THR A 249 -2.21 18.43 28.17
C THR A 249 -2.10 19.36 26.95
N PRO A 250 -2.73 20.56 26.98
CA PRO A 250 -2.65 21.51 25.88
C PRO A 250 -1.21 22.00 25.69
N ALA A 251 -0.77 22.06 24.44
CA ALA A 251 0.52 22.63 24.12
C ALA A 251 0.52 24.16 24.23
N GLY A 252 1.68 24.71 24.61
CA GLY A 252 1.95 26.15 24.54
C GLY A 252 2.30 26.62 23.13
N PRO A 253 2.57 27.94 22.96
CA PRO A 253 2.90 28.53 21.67
C PRO A 253 4.21 28.00 21.06
N ASP A 254 5.12 27.49 21.89
CA ASP A 254 6.43 26.99 21.48
C ASP A 254 6.39 25.53 20.96
N HIS A 255 5.21 24.96 20.78
CA HIS A 255 5.11 23.61 20.26
C HIS A 255 5.71 23.52 18.85
N PRO A 256 6.53 22.47 18.53
CA PRO A 256 7.24 22.36 17.24
C PRO A 256 6.32 22.39 15.99
N TRP A 257 5.05 22.12 16.18
CA TRP A 257 4.07 22.16 15.10
C TRP A 257 3.20 23.43 15.09
N SER A 258 3.52 24.44 15.89
CA SER A 258 2.83 25.74 15.85
C SER A 258 2.90 26.34 14.44
N GLY A 259 1.76 26.80 13.91
CA GLY A 259 1.66 27.32 12.55
C GLY A 259 1.71 26.28 11.42
N ARG A 260 1.96 25.01 11.71
CA ARG A 260 1.96 23.94 10.69
C ARG A 260 0.54 23.62 10.24
N ARG A 261 0.39 23.43 8.92
CA ARG A 261 -0.89 22.98 8.33
C ARG A 261 -0.85 21.47 8.13
N PHE A 262 -1.93 20.80 8.53
CA PHE A 262 -2.14 19.38 8.30
C PHE A 262 -3.29 19.17 7.33
N SER A 263 -3.18 18.17 6.48
CA SER A 263 -4.20 17.83 5.48
C SER A 263 -4.88 16.50 5.83
N PRO A 264 -6.19 16.36 5.58
CA PRO A 264 -6.91 15.12 5.87
C PRO A 264 -6.50 13.95 4.97
N SER A 265 -5.90 14.21 3.80
CA SER A 265 -5.35 13.21 2.89
C SER A 265 -4.28 13.82 2.00
N TRP A 266 -3.43 12.98 1.40
CA TRP A 266 -2.33 13.37 0.51
C TRP A 266 -2.75 14.23 -0.69
N SER A 267 -3.99 14.15 -1.12
CA SER A 267 -4.53 14.87 -2.28
C SER A 267 -5.48 16.02 -1.90
N SER A 268 -5.66 16.28 -0.60
CA SER A 268 -6.61 17.29 -0.14
C SER A 268 -5.94 18.65 0.08
N ALA A 269 -6.50 19.68 -0.55
CA ALA A 269 -6.16 21.08 -0.27
C ALA A 269 -6.80 21.62 1.03
N LYS A 270 -7.69 20.83 1.67
CA LYS A 270 -8.37 21.24 2.90
C LYS A 270 -7.43 21.16 4.10
N ASN A 271 -7.53 22.12 5.01
CA ASN A 271 -6.85 22.07 6.29
C ASN A 271 -7.64 21.18 7.27
N LEU A 272 -6.90 20.36 8.01
CA LEU A 272 -7.42 19.60 9.13
C LEU A 272 -7.42 20.53 10.36
N ALA A 273 -8.55 20.64 11.04
CA ALA A 273 -8.61 21.27 12.37
C ALA A 273 -7.83 20.40 13.36
N VAL A 274 -6.92 20.98 14.11
CA VAL A 274 -6.07 20.27 15.08
C VAL A 274 -5.89 21.11 16.34
N ASP A 275 -5.92 20.43 17.50
CA ASP A 275 -5.46 20.95 18.77
C ASP A 275 -4.13 20.31 19.13
N LEU A 276 -3.11 21.13 19.33
CA LEU A 276 -1.77 20.67 19.71
C LEU A 276 -1.76 20.21 21.16
N ALA A 277 -1.02 19.13 21.44
CA ALA A 277 -0.82 18.58 22.77
C ALA A 277 0.66 18.50 23.11
N ILE A 278 1.02 18.62 24.38
CA ILE A 278 2.40 18.37 24.82
C ILE A 278 2.75 16.94 24.46
N PRO A 279 3.86 16.69 23.73
CA PRO A 279 4.20 15.38 23.21
C PRO A 279 4.86 14.46 24.26
N GLU A 280 4.16 14.26 25.40
CA GLU A 280 4.59 13.42 26.52
C GLU A 280 3.91 12.04 26.53
N LEU A 281 2.70 11.93 25.92
CA LEU A 281 1.97 10.68 25.89
C LEU A 281 2.45 9.79 24.75
N VAL A 282 2.72 8.52 25.09
CA VAL A 282 3.13 7.48 24.14
C VAL A 282 1.93 6.65 23.74
N ALA A 283 1.72 6.53 22.44
CA ALA A 283 0.72 5.67 21.83
C ALA A 283 1.38 4.44 21.22
N GLU A 284 0.86 3.25 21.50
CA GLU A 284 1.10 2.07 20.67
C GLU A 284 0.12 2.10 19.50
N ILE A 285 0.65 1.98 18.31
CA ILE A 285 -0.10 2.02 17.06
C ILE A 285 0.22 0.81 16.20
N ALA A 286 -0.76 0.30 15.49
CA ALA A 286 -0.51 -0.64 14.41
C ALA A 286 -0.36 0.15 13.11
N ALA A 287 0.83 0.13 12.55
CA ALA A 287 1.18 0.83 11.32
C ALA A 287 1.48 -0.16 10.20
N ASP A 288 1.17 0.21 8.97
CA ASP A 288 1.71 -0.48 7.81
C ASP A 288 3.23 -0.22 7.79
N THR A 289 4.01 -1.18 7.34
CA THR A 289 5.47 -1.07 7.29
C THR A 289 5.97 -0.07 6.26
N ALA A 290 5.08 0.36 5.33
CA ALA A 290 5.42 1.32 4.29
C ALA A 290 5.50 2.75 4.84
N VAL A 291 6.69 3.36 4.70
CA VAL A 291 6.94 4.78 4.97
C VAL A 291 7.27 5.52 3.69
N ASP A 292 7.06 6.84 3.68
CA ASP A 292 7.50 7.70 2.57
C ASP A 292 8.96 8.14 2.74
N ALA A 293 9.49 8.81 1.71
CA ALA A 293 10.86 9.36 1.74
C ALA A 293 11.11 10.36 2.87
N ALA A 294 10.04 10.92 3.47
CA ALA A 294 10.12 11.80 4.63
C ALA A 294 9.94 11.05 5.96
N GLY A 295 10.03 9.71 5.99
CA GLY A 295 9.93 8.89 7.20
C GLY A 295 8.52 8.82 7.80
N ARG A 296 7.48 9.14 7.03
CA ARG A 296 6.09 9.15 7.51
C ARG A 296 5.35 7.90 7.06
N PHE A 297 4.49 7.36 7.91
CA PHE A 297 3.61 6.26 7.51
C PHE A 297 2.75 6.67 6.32
N ARG A 298 2.77 5.88 5.26
CA ARG A 298 2.06 6.16 4.00
C ARG A 298 0.55 6.03 4.12
N HIS A 299 0.09 5.24 5.09
CA HIS A 299 -1.32 5.02 5.38
C HIS A 299 -1.68 5.48 6.79
N LEU A 300 -2.97 5.66 7.04
CA LEU A 300 -3.44 5.90 8.39
C LEU A 300 -3.09 4.70 9.27
N THR A 301 -2.53 4.99 10.45
CA THR A 301 -2.23 3.98 11.46
C THR A 301 -3.48 3.64 12.27
N ARG A 302 -3.52 2.48 12.91
CA ARG A 302 -4.59 2.15 13.83
C ARG A 302 -4.09 2.36 15.27
N TRP A 303 -4.88 3.07 16.07
CA TRP A 303 -4.65 3.16 17.50
C TRP A 303 -4.79 1.78 18.14
N VAL A 304 -3.85 1.37 18.99
CA VAL A 304 -3.89 0.13 19.75
C VAL A 304 -4.21 0.44 21.21
N ARG A 305 -3.37 1.24 21.86
CA ARG A 305 -3.56 1.66 23.26
C ARG A 305 -2.62 2.79 23.64
N LEU A 306 -2.87 3.38 24.78
CA LEU A 306 -1.93 4.28 25.44
C LEU A 306 -0.87 3.47 26.21
N ARG A 307 0.35 3.92 26.19
CA ARG A 307 1.50 3.33 26.90
C ARG A 307 1.93 4.23 28.04
N LEU A 308 1.16 4.15 29.15
CA LEU A 308 1.46 4.93 30.39
C LEU A 308 2.73 4.45 31.09
N ASP A 309 3.25 3.30 30.71
CA ASP A 309 4.49 2.68 31.17
C ASP A 309 5.72 3.20 30.39
N MET A 310 5.54 4.02 29.36
CA MET A 310 6.61 4.54 28.51
C MET A 310 6.65 6.07 28.52
N THR A 311 7.80 6.59 28.17
CA THR A 311 8.08 8.02 28.01
C THR A 311 8.62 8.31 26.61
N ALA A 312 8.80 9.58 26.28
CA ALA A 312 9.28 9.99 24.95
C ALA A 312 10.68 9.42 24.60
N VAL A 313 11.51 9.09 25.60
CA VAL A 313 12.85 8.53 25.38
C VAL A 313 12.82 7.04 24.99
N ASP A 314 11.72 6.35 25.28
CA ASP A 314 11.52 4.94 24.96
C ASP A 314 10.97 4.74 23.55
N VAL A 315 10.55 5.82 22.88
CA VAL A 315 10.02 5.79 21.53
C VAL A 315 11.17 5.82 20.51
N LEU A 316 11.13 4.95 19.50
CA LEU A 316 12.10 4.97 18.41
C LEU A 316 12.24 6.39 17.84
N ARG A 317 13.46 6.83 17.65
CA ARG A 317 13.72 8.17 17.10
C ARG A 317 13.28 8.25 15.65
N PHE A 318 12.98 9.46 15.22
CA PHE A 318 12.70 9.75 13.82
C PHE A 318 13.93 9.41 12.97
N GLY A 319 13.72 8.54 11.94
CA GLY A 319 14.81 8.01 11.12
C GLY A 319 15.44 6.71 11.64
N GLU A 320 15.16 6.29 12.88
CA GLU A 320 15.50 4.96 13.38
C GLU A 320 14.44 3.93 13.01
N GLY A 321 14.84 2.68 12.78
CA GLY A 321 13.92 1.58 12.43
C GLY A 321 13.55 1.49 10.94
N ASN A 322 13.98 2.42 10.11
CA ASN A 322 13.84 2.38 8.65
C ASN A 322 15.15 1.97 7.93
N ARG A 323 16.21 1.66 8.67
CA ARG A 323 17.39 1.00 8.11
C ARG A 323 17.14 -0.49 8.08
N PRO A 324 17.36 -1.18 6.95
CA PRO A 324 17.59 -2.60 6.97
C PRO A 324 18.78 -2.84 7.92
N ALA A 325 18.70 -3.88 8.76
CA ALA A 325 19.85 -4.31 9.52
C ALA A 325 21.02 -4.51 8.53
N ASP A 326 22.10 -3.78 8.76
CA ASP A 326 23.36 -3.99 8.08
C ASP A 326 23.81 -5.41 8.45
N GLY A 327 23.75 -6.33 7.50
CA GLY A 327 24.20 -7.71 7.58
C GLY A 327 24.72 -8.11 6.21
#